data_6404891967c41f5fd41fa0ea6899340a
#
_entry.id   6404891967c41f5fd41fa0ea6899340a
#
_cell.length_a   1.000
_cell.length_b   1.000
_cell.length_c   1.000
_cell.angle_alpha   90.00
_cell.angle_beta   90.00
_cell.angle_gamma   90.00
#
_symmetry.space_group_name_H-M   'P 1'
#
loop_
_entity.id
_entity.type
_entity.pdbx_description
1 polymer ?
#
loop_
_entity_poly.entity_id
_entity_poly.type
_entity_poly.pdbx_seq_one_letter_code
_entity_poly.pdbx_strand_id
1 'polypeptide(L)'
;MYLQARQGCIMRELSSRSVRPRRRKTLQIATLLLASAILRLHRATAAERVDTVPRIAIVSAYEPEWLALKSATSVTRTEVIADVTYIVGSLEGKDVVLFLSGVSEVNAAMTVQGAIDHFKITHVIFSGIAGGTNPGLSAGDVVVADRWSEYLESVFARKTEAGWSVPKWLGKTLGNYGMIFPYAVEIAHPGQSKPEKRFWFDVDPIMLETARSVADKVKLAACLKQDICGGARPRVVVGGAGVSGPAFVDNAEFRRWIYDTFKANSVDNESAPIAHVAYSNHIPFIAFRGLSDLAGSDAGENTENELERLASDNAATMARAFLRDLPARESSEDSSGKTTR
;
A
#
# COMPACT_ATOMS: atom_id res chain seq x y z
N MET A 1 -29.56 47.59 -33.41
CA MET A 1 -29.07 48.95 -33.50
C MET A 1 -27.60 48.85 -33.79
N TYR A 2 -27.21 48.84 -35.07
CA TYR A 2 -26.55 49.93 -35.85
C TYR A 2 -25.20 50.28 -35.23
N LEU A 3 -24.05 50.23 -35.88
CA LEU A 3 -23.68 50.61 -37.23
C LEU A 3 -22.37 49.99 -37.69
N GLN A 4 -22.30 49.71 -39.00
CA GLN A 4 -21.13 49.54 -39.87
C GLN A 4 -20.42 50.87 -40.14
N ALA A 5 -19.12 50.86 -40.50
CA ALA A 5 -18.51 51.61 -41.58
C ALA A 5 -17.00 51.27 -41.67
N ARG A 6 -16.54 50.66 -42.72
CA ARG A 6 -16.04 51.12 -44.04
C ARG A 6 -14.60 51.67 -44.02
N GLN A 7 -13.69 50.89 -44.64
CA GLN A 7 -12.90 51.19 -45.86
C GLN A 7 -11.76 52.20 -45.78
N GLY A 8 -10.59 51.77 -46.25
CA GLY A 8 -9.51 52.63 -46.74
C GLY A 8 -8.31 51.83 -47.25
N CYS A 9 -8.34 51.49 -48.52
CA CYS A 9 -7.26 50.91 -49.33
C CYS A 9 -6.19 51.96 -49.62
N ILE A 10 -4.91 51.71 -49.37
CA ILE A 10 -3.77 52.36 -50.09
C ILE A 10 -2.68 51.33 -50.33
N MET A 11 -2.53 50.96 -51.60
CA MET A 11 -1.37 50.30 -52.14
C MET A 11 -0.19 51.29 -52.22
N ARG A 12 0.98 50.88 -51.80
CA ARG A 12 2.25 51.44 -52.27
C ARG A 12 3.26 50.31 -52.49
N GLU A 13 3.59 50.13 -53.76
CA GLU A 13 4.76 49.39 -54.23
C GLU A 13 6.02 50.01 -53.65
N LEU A 14 6.93 49.17 -53.16
CA LEU A 14 8.33 49.48 -53.05
C LEU A 14 9.19 48.23 -53.25
N SER A 15 9.78 48.22 -54.45
CA SER A 15 11.15 47.82 -54.78
C SER A 15 11.82 46.66 -54.06
N SER A 16 12.03 45.58 -54.79
CA SER A 16 12.90 44.45 -54.52
C SER A 16 14.38 44.89 -54.31
N ARG A 17 14.91 44.61 -53.12
CA ARG A 17 16.37 44.49 -52.91
C ARG A 17 16.68 43.09 -52.36
N SER A 18 17.43 42.33 -53.18
CA SER A 18 17.95 41.00 -52.82
C SER A 18 18.91 41.13 -51.64
N VAL A 19 18.62 40.49 -50.53
CA VAL A 19 19.55 40.29 -49.40
C VAL A 19 19.94 38.81 -49.35
N ARG A 20 21.21 38.57 -49.49
CA ARG A 20 21.83 37.20 -49.56
C ARG A 20 21.65 36.42 -48.29
N PRO A 21 21.50 35.06 -48.37
CA PRO A 21 21.21 34.21 -47.21
C PRO A 21 22.50 33.80 -46.51
N ARG A 22 22.94 34.50 -45.49
CA ARG A 22 24.06 34.06 -44.66
C ARG A 22 23.73 33.87 -43.18
N ARG A 23 22.46 34.05 -42.74
CA ARG A 23 22.06 33.94 -41.32
C ARG A 23 21.28 32.68 -40.93
N ARG A 24 21.01 31.76 -41.87
CA ARG A 24 20.21 30.54 -41.54
C ARG A 24 20.99 29.42 -40.80
N LYS A 25 22.32 29.33 -40.96
CA LYS A 25 23.10 28.26 -40.32
C LYS A 25 23.35 28.48 -38.83
N THR A 26 23.50 29.72 -38.38
CA THR A 26 23.72 30.07 -36.97
C THR A 26 22.45 29.91 -36.12
N LEU A 27 21.27 30.15 -36.71
CA LEU A 27 19.99 30.00 -36.01
C LEU A 27 19.61 28.53 -35.79
N GLN A 28 19.96 27.65 -36.72
CA GLN A 28 19.70 26.19 -36.58
C GLN A 28 20.57 25.52 -35.54
N ILE A 29 21.83 25.96 -35.37
CA ILE A 29 22.75 25.45 -34.34
C ILE A 29 22.31 25.90 -32.95
N ALA A 30 21.84 27.14 -32.78
CA ALA A 30 21.32 27.65 -31.53
C ALA A 30 20.00 26.93 -31.09
N THR A 31 19.11 26.60 -32.07
CA THR A 31 17.88 25.85 -31.79
C THR A 31 18.16 24.40 -31.42
N LEU A 32 19.14 23.76 -32.02
CA LEU A 32 19.53 22.36 -31.66
C LEU A 32 20.20 22.31 -30.28
N LEU A 33 21.02 23.32 -29.91
CA LEU A 33 21.63 23.38 -28.60
C LEU A 33 20.58 23.69 -27.49
N LEU A 34 19.60 24.52 -27.75
CA LEU A 34 18.52 24.81 -26.84
C LEU A 34 17.61 23.58 -26.67
N ALA A 35 17.29 22.85 -27.74
CA ALA A 35 16.51 21.61 -27.68
C ALA A 35 17.23 20.52 -26.91
N SER A 36 18.56 20.38 -27.06
CA SER A 36 19.34 19.40 -26.28
C SER A 36 19.51 19.80 -24.80
N ALA A 37 19.50 21.08 -24.47
CA ALA A 37 19.51 21.56 -23.09
C ALA A 37 18.16 21.36 -22.42
N ILE A 38 17.06 21.59 -23.15
CA ILE A 38 15.69 21.33 -22.66
C ILE A 38 15.45 19.83 -22.48
N LEU A 39 15.96 18.98 -23.35
CA LEU A 39 15.85 17.50 -23.20
C LEU A 39 16.64 16.96 -22.00
N ARG A 40 17.69 17.67 -21.55
CA ARG A 40 18.45 17.31 -20.33
C ARG A 40 17.76 17.77 -19.04
N LEU A 41 16.90 18.79 -19.08
CA LEU A 41 16.15 19.27 -17.91
C LEU A 41 14.93 18.41 -17.58
N HIS A 42 14.51 17.48 -18.44
CA HIS A 42 13.36 16.59 -18.19
C HIS A 42 13.77 15.16 -17.80
N ARG A 43 15.02 14.88 -17.51
CA ARG A 43 15.31 13.74 -16.64
C ARG A 43 14.93 14.17 -15.23
N ALA A 44 13.71 13.87 -14.81
CA ALA A 44 13.42 13.73 -13.39
C ALA A 44 14.55 12.84 -12.86
N THR A 45 15.46 13.40 -12.08
CA THR A 45 16.46 12.60 -11.36
C THR A 45 15.63 11.70 -10.47
N ALA A 46 15.58 10.40 -10.80
CA ALA A 46 15.09 9.42 -9.85
C ALA A 46 15.79 9.73 -8.53
N ALA A 47 15.02 9.78 -7.44
CA ALA A 47 15.61 10.07 -6.13
C ALA A 47 16.81 9.14 -5.95
N GLU A 48 17.97 9.74 -5.62
CA GLU A 48 19.18 8.96 -5.43
C GLU A 48 18.95 8.01 -4.26
N ARG A 49 19.04 6.71 -4.51
CA ARG A 49 18.84 5.71 -3.46
C ARG A 49 19.90 5.87 -2.38
N VAL A 50 19.46 5.94 -1.16
CA VAL A 50 20.33 5.99 0.03
C VAL A 50 21.09 4.67 0.22
N ASP A 51 20.48 3.57 -0.29
CA ASP A 51 21.06 2.23 -0.17
C ASP A 51 20.74 1.40 -1.43
N THR A 52 21.77 0.73 -1.95
CA THR A 52 21.66 -0.19 -3.10
C THR A 52 21.59 -1.66 -2.69
N VAL A 53 21.75 -1.97 -1.41
CA VAL A 53 21.61 -3.33 -0.87
C VAL A 53 20.14 -3.74 -0.94
N PRO A 54 19.83 -4.94 -1.49
CA PRO A 54 18.46 -5.46 -1.48
C PRO A 54 17.98 -5.67 -0.04
N ARG A 55 16.84 -5.05 0.33
CA ARG A 55 16.30 -5.11 1.69
C ARG A 55 14.83 -5.47 1.71
N ILE A 56 14.41 -6.12 2.79
CA ILE A 56 13.01 -6.35 3.13
C ILE A 56 12.54 -5.15 3.96
N ALA A 57 11.48 -4.48 3.52
CA ALA A 57 10.81 -3.47 4.31
C ALA A 57 9.96 -4.14 5.39
N ILE A 58 10.22 -3.82 6.65
CA ILE A 58 9.41 -4.22 7.79
C ILE A 58 8.68 -2.97 8.29
N VAL A 59 7.38 -2.98 8.16
CA VAL A 59 6.53 -1.81 8.42
C VAL A 59 5.61 -2.09 9.59
N SER A 60 5.42 -1.10 10.43
CA SER A 60 4.36 -1.03 11.45
C SER A 60 3.73 0.35 11.43
N ALA A 61 2.50 0.52 11.92
CA ALA A 61 1.84 1.82 11.84
C ALA A 61 2.30 2.77 12.96
N TYR A 62 2.47 2.29 14.17
CA TYR A 62 2.80 3.12 15.33
C TYR A 62 3.65 2.37 16.38
N GLU A 63 4.09 3.10 17.42
CA GLU A 63 5.14 2.63 18.34
C GLU A 63 4.88 1.25 18.98
N PRO A 64 3.71 0.92 19.55
CA PRO A 64 3.49 -0.40 20.17
C PRO A 64 3.68 -1.59 19.23
N GLU A 65 3.38 -1.43 17.95
CA GLU A 65 3.42 -2.52 16.96
C GLU A 65 4.84 -2.98 16.59
N TRP A 66 5.81 -2.08 16.60
CA TRP A 66 7.15 -2.43 16.14
C TRP A 66 8.14 -2.78 17.26
N LEU A 67 7.78 -2.56 18.54
CA LEU A 67 8.72 -2.69 19.67
C LEU A 67 9.43 -4.05 19.70
N ALA A 68 8.69 -5.15 19.50
CA ALA A 68 9.25 -6.49 19.47
C ALA A 68 10.16 -6.73 18.26
N LEU A 69 9.83 -6.18 17.11
CA LEU A 69 10.63 -6.26 15.88
C LEU A 69 11.89 -5.40 16.00
N LYS A 70 11.74 -4.16 16.45
CA LYS A 70 12.86 -3.23 16.67
C LYS A 70 13.87 -3.78 17.67
N SER A 71 13.40 -4.32 18.81
CA SER A 71 14.28 -4.89 19.83
C SER A 71 15.05 -6.13 19.37
N ALA A 72 14.49 -6.88 18.40
CA ALA A 72 15.12 -8.06 17.82
C ALA A 72 16.05 -7.75 16.63
N THR A 73 16.05 -6.51 16.15
CA THR A 73 16.84 -6.08 14.99
C THR A 73 18.26 -5.71 15.41
N SER A 74 19.25 -6.29 14.75
CA SER A 74 20.65 -5.86 14.84
C SER A 74 20.82 -4.61 13.97
N VAL A 75 20.79 -3.44 14.61
CA VAL A 75 20.83 -2.15 13.90
C VAL A 75 22.24 -1.86 13.39
N THR A 76 22.35 -1.51 12.11
CA THR A 76 23.60 -1.07 11.48
C THR A 76 23.70 0.45 11.42
N ARG A 77 22.61 1.11 11.03
CA ARG A 77 22.49 2.56 10.95
C ARG A 77 21.03 3.01 10.98
N THR A 78 20.84 4.29 11.18
CA THR A 78 19.53 4.95 11.12
C THR A 78 19.60 6.10 10.12
N GLU A 79 18.60 6.21 9.24
CA GLU A 79 18.45 7.30 8.28
C GLU A 79 17.16 8.06 8.61
N VAL A 80 17.16 9.37 8.39
CA VAL A 80 15.94 10.20 8.50
C VAL A 80 15.71 10.85 7.14
N ILE A 81 14.58 10.52 6.52
CA ILE A 81 14.21 11.01 5.19
C ILE A 81 12.77 11.50 5.26
N ALA A 82 12.53 12.76 4.90
CA ALA A 82 11.21 13.39 4.95
C ALA A 82 10.50 13.17 6.31
N ASP A 83 11.24 13.37 7.40
CA ASP A 83 10.82 13.21 8.81
C ASP A 83 10.46 11.77 9.21
N VAL A 84 10.68 10.77 8.34
CA VAL A 84 10.54 9.36 8.67
C VAL A 84 11.88 8.77 9.07
N THR A 85 11.90 8.05 10.20
CA THR A 85 13.07 7.33 10.69
C THR A 85 13.10 5.91 10.12
N TYR A 86 14.15 5.59 9.36
CA TYR A 86 14.41 4.26 8.80
C TYR A 86 15.55 3.60 9.56
N ILE A 87 15.28 2.47 10.19
CA ILE A 87 16.27 1.65 10.91
C ILE A 87 16.77 0.57 9.96
N VAL A 88 18.02 0.68 9.53
CA VAL A 88 18.67 -0.28 8.65
C VAL A 88 19.47 -1.28 9.47
N GLY A 89 19.30 -2.56 9.18
CA GLY A 89 19.96 -3.61 9.95
C GLY A 89 19.66 -5.01 9.45
N SER A 90 19.76 -5.98 10.37
CA SER A 90 19.45 -7.40 10.13
C SER A 90 18.44 -7.90 11.15
N LEU A 91 17.41 -8.61 10.67
CA LEU A 91 16.39 -9.29 11.49
C LEU A 91 16.25 -10.72 10.99
N GLU A 92 16.37 -11.70 11.90
CA GLU A 92 16.33 -13.15 11.58
C GLU A 92 17.28 -13.54 10.42
N GLY A 93 18.47 -12.90 10.37
CA GLY A 93 19.49 -13.16 9.34
C GLY A 93 19.21 -12.54 7.96
N LYS A 94 18.18 -11.71 7.82
CA LYS A 94 17.84 -11.01 6.58
C LYS A 94 18.19 -9.53 6.69
N ASP A 95 18.63 -8.93 5.57
CA ASP A 95 18.82 -7.49 5.46
C ASP A 95 17.47 -6.78 5.42
N VAL A 96 17.23 -5.91 6.38
CA VAL A 96 15.95 -5.23 6.55
C VAL A 96 16.09 -3.71 6.64
N VAL A 97 15.00 -3.03 6.37
CA VAL A 97 14.77 -1.65 6.79
C VAL A 97 13.44 -1.58 7.53
N LEU A 98 13.47 -1.15 8.80
CA LEU A 98 12.31 -1.00 9.65
C LEU A 98 11.90 0.46 9.72
N PHE A 99 10.60 0.75 9.67
CA PHE A 99 10.06 2.09 9.85
C PHE A 99 8.59 2.05 10.28
N LEU A 100 8.14 3.17 10.85
CA LEU A 100 6.73 3.41 11.14
C LEU A 100 6.09 4.12 9.94
N SER A 101 4.97 3.60 9.47
CA SER A 101 4.21 4.24 8.39
C SER A 101 3.41 5.45 8.86
N GLY A 102 3.10 5.53 10.14
CA GLY A 102 2.02 6.34 10.68
C GLY A 102 0.67 5.66 10.45
N VAL A 103 -0.30 6.02 11.28
CA VAL A 103 -1.68 5.51 11.20
C VAL A 103 -2.40 6.19 10.03
N SER A 104 -3.24 5.48 9.34
CA SER A 104 -4.11 5.85 8.22
C SER A 104 -3.59 5.49 6.82
N GLU A 105 -4.54 5.36 5.90
CA GLU A 105 -4.28 4.98 4.50
C GLU A 105 -3.26 5.88 3.80
N VAL A 106 -3.40 7.20 3.97
CA VAL A 106 -2.52 8.19 3.33
C VAL A 106 -1.10 8.10 3.87
N ASN A 107 -0.95 8.04 5.21
CA ASN A 107 0.36 7.90 5.83
C ASN A 107 1.05 6.60 5.40
N ALA A 108 0.32 5.50 5.42
CA ALA A 108 0.81 4.19 5.03
C ALA A 108 1.30 4.16 3.57
N ALA A 109 0.47 4.65 2.64
CA ALA A 109 0.82 4.70 1.23
C ALA A 109 2.03 5.60 0.95
N MET A 110 2.04 6.81 1.51
CA MET A 110 3.11 7.80 1.31
C MET A 110 4.45 7.30 1.86
N THR A 111 4.45 6.74 3.07
CA THR A 111 5.69 6.32 3.73
C THR A 111 6.28 5.06 3.08
N VAL A 112 5.44 4.10 2.69
CA VAL A 112 5.92 2.90 1.98
C VAL A 112 6.44 3.26 0.59
N GLN A 113 5.79 4.17 -0.15
CA GLN A 113 6.33 4.66 -1.41
C GLN A 113 7.68 5.36 -1.20
N GLY A 114 7.82 6.20 -0.18
CA GLY A 114 9.08 6.82 0.19
C GLY A 114 10.19 5.80 0.47
N ALA A 115 9.89 4.72 1.18
CA ALA A 115 10.85 3.64 1.40
C ALA A 115 11.30 2.98 0.08
N ILE A 116 10.37 2.72 -0.84
CA ILE A 116 10.65 2.12 -2.15
C ILE A 116 11.52 3.05 -3.02
N ASP A 117 11.31 4.34 -2.94
CA ASP A 117 12.07 5.34 -3.72
C ASP A 117 13.53 5.45 -3.23
N HIS A 118 13.75 5.32 -1.92
CA HIS A 118 15.06 5.55 -1.30
C HIS A 118 15.88 4.28 -1.04
N PHE A 119 15.25 3.12 -0.92
CA PHE A 119 15.90 1.84 -0.69
C PHE A 119 15.60 0.85 -1.81
N LYS A 120 16.48 -0.15 -2.00
CA LYS A 120 16.22 -1.26 -2.93
C LYS A 120 15.31 -2.30 -2.23
N ILE A 121 14.01 -2.00 -2.14
CA ILE A 121 13.06 -2.89 -1.48
C ILE A 121 12.76 -4.11 -2.36
N THR A 122 12.85 -5.30 -1.77
CA THR A 122 12.54 -6.58 -2.43
C THR A 122 11.21 -7.17 -2.01
N HIS A 123 10.79 -6.94 -0.76
CA HIS A 123 9.53 -7.40 -0.18
C HIS A 123 9.03 -6.35 0.80
N VAL A 124 7.73 -6.27 0.98
CA VAL A 124 7.09 -5.47 2.04
C VAL A 124 6.37 -6.41 2.99
N ILE A 125 6.74 -6.36 4.25
CA ILE A 125 6.11 -7.08 5.35
C ILE A 125 5.50 -6.06 6.30
N PHE A 126 4.19 -6.13 6.49
CA PHE A 126 3.49 -5.26 7.44
C PHE A 126 3.09 -6.06 8.68
N SER A 127 3.47 -5.58 9.86
CA SER A 127 3.15 -6.21 11.15
C SER A 127 2.50 -5.20 12.07
N GLY A 128 1.32 -5.53 12.60
CA GLY A 128 0.57 -4.65 13.47
C GLY A 128 -0.72 -5.27 14.00
N ILE A 129 -1.63 -4.42 14.48
CA ILE A 129 -2.91 -4.85 15.06
C ILE A 129 -4.09 -4.60 14.11
N ALA A 130 -5.22 -5.24 14.39
CA ALA A 130 -6.47 -5.06 13.66
C ALA A 130 -7.68 -5.46 14.51
N GLY A 131 -8.86 -4.96 14.15
CA GLY A 131 -10.14 -5.45 14.67
C GLY A 131 -10.56 -6.75 13.99
N GLY A 132 -11.00 -7.74 14.78
CA GLY A 132 -11.47 -9.03 14.27
C GLY A 132 -12.91 -8.94 13.74
N THR A 133 -13.13 -9.25 12.47
CA THR A 133 -14.45 -9.21 11.86
C THR A 133 -15.13 -10.59 11.76
N ASN A 134 -14.35 -11.64 11.60
CA ASN A 134 -14.85 -13.01 11.57
C ASN A 134 -15.32 -13.44 12.96
N PRO A 135 -16.59 -13.90 13.13
CA PRO A 135 -17.13 -14.31 14.43
C PRO A 135 -16.46 -15.57 15.03
N GLY A 136 -15.69 -16.32 14.23
CA GLY A 136 -14.93 -17.48 14.69
C GLY A 136 -13.53 -17.17 15.23
N LEU A 137 -13.14 -15.87 15.31
CA LEU A 137 -11.85 -15.41 15.80
C LEU A 137 -11.98 -14.72 17.15
N SER A 138 -10.88 -14.64 17.85
CA SER A 138 -10.74 -14.02 19.18
C SER A 138 -9.61 -13.01 19.21
N ALA A 139 -9.67 -12.05 20.11
CA ALA A 139 -8.54 -11.18 20.39
C ALA A 139 -7.32 -12.02 20.79
N GLY A 140 -6.14 -11.64 20.30
CA GLY A 140 -4.91 -12.41 20.43
C GLY A 140 -4.60 -13.34 19.25
N ASP A 141 -5.59 -13.70 18.42
CA ASP A 141 -5.35 -14.42 17.15
C ASP A 141 -4.52 -13.55 16.18
N VAL A 142 -3.80 -14.19 15.26
CA VAL A 142 -3.09 -13.50 14.18
C VAL A 142 -3.69 -13.88 12.84
N VAL A 143 -4.12 -12.87 12.08
CA VAL A 143 -4.65 -13.02 10.72
C VAL A 143 -3.54 -12.74 9.71
N VAL A 144 -3.39 -13.65 8.73
CA VAL A 144 -2.57 -13.52 7.55
C VAL A 144 -3.49 -13.68 6.34
N ALA A 145 -4.13 -12.59 5.94
CA ALA A 145 -5.07 -12.59 4.83
C ALA A 145 -4.36 -12.90 3.50
N ASP A 146 -5.06 -13.54 2.55
CA ASP A 146 -4.55 -13.82 1.21
C ASP A 146 -4.74 -12.65 0.23
N ARG A 147 -5.56 -11.66 0.60
CA ARG A 147 -5.84 -10.45 -0.18
C ARG A 147 -6.39 -9.33 0.70
N TRP A 148 -6.19 -8.09 0.25
CA TRP A 148 -6.62 -6.88 0.94
C TRP A 148 -7.42 -5.96 0.01
N SER A 149 -8.34 -5.16 0.56
CA SER A 149 -9.11 -4.16 -0.19
C SER A 149 -9.37 -2.92 0.64
N GLU A 150 -9.32 -1.76 -0.01
CA GLU A 150 -9.78 -0.47 0.49
C GLU A 150 -11.32 -0.44 0.40
N TYR A 151 -12.00 -1.06 1.37
CA TYR A 151 -13.43 -1.38 1.30
C TYR A 151 -14.36 -0.16 1.38
N LEU A 152 -13.85 0.98 1.82
CA LEU A 152 -14.57 2.25 1.87
C LEU A 152 -14.32 3.15 0.66
N GLU A 153 -13.52 2.72 -0.33
CA GLU A 153 -13.59 3.27 -1.67
C GLU A 153 -14.99 3.01 -2.24
N SER A 154 -15.86 4.02 -2.14
CA SER A 154 -17.30 3.79 -2.24
C SER A 154 -18.05 4.93 -2.91
N VAL A 155 -19.17 4.59 -3.54
CA VAL A 155 -20.19 5.54 -3.92
C VAL A 155 -21.19 5.68 -2.77
N PHE A 156 -21.44 6.90 -2.34
CA PHE A 156 -22.56 7.22 -1.46
C PHE A 156 -23.81 7.43 -2.32
N ALA A 157 -24.66 6.40 -2.32
CA ALA A 157 -25.84 6.32 -3.17
C ALA A 157 -26.92 7.31 -2.77
N ARG A 158 -27.68 7.78 -3.75
CA ARG A 158 -28.81 8.67 -3.55
C ARG A 158 -30.03 7.89 -3.02
N LYS A 159 -30.67 8.39 -1.97
CA LYS A 159 -31.94 7.84 -1.48
C LYS A 159 -33.08 8.17 -2.46
N THR A 160 -33.92 7.18 -2.77
CA THR A 160 -35.15 7.29 -3.58
C THR A 160 -36.28 6.55 -2.89
N GLU A 161 -37.50 6.69 -3.38
CA GLU A 161 -38.66 5.92 -2.87
C GLU A 161 -38.47 4.42 -3.04
N ALA A 162 -37.81 3.99 -4.13
CA ALA A 162 -37.52 2.59 -4.42
C ALA A 162 -36.26 2.04 -3.71
N GLY A 163 -35.61 2.82 -2.85
CA GLY A 163 -34.39 2.43 -2.15
C GLY A 163 -33.17 3.29 -2.54
N TRP A 164 -32.05 2.68 -2.86
CA TRP A 164 -30.79 3.36 -3.19
C TRP A 164 -30.56 3.40 -4.70
N SER A 165 -30.22 4.56 -5.23
CA SER A 165 -29.87 4.76 -6.64
C SER A 165 -28.40 5.08 -6.77
N VAL A 166 -27.66 4.24 -7.51
CA VAL A 166 -26.24 4.42 -7.81
C VAL A 166 -26.04 4.94 -9.22
N PRO A 167 -24.91 5.60 -9.52
CA PRO A 167 -24.56 6.00 -10.88
C PRO A 167 -24.47 4.80 -11.82
N LYS A 168 -24.90 4.96 -13.07
CA LYS A 168 -24.89 3.87 -14.09
C LYS A 168 -23.51 3.27 -14.35
N TRP A 169 -22.44 4.05 -14.16
CA TRP A 169 -21.06 3.62 -14.38
C TRP A 169 -20.55 2.64 -13.29
N LEU A 170 -21.18 2.60 -12.11
CA LEU A 170 -20.73 1.76 -11.00
C LEU A 170 -20.83 0.26 -11.32
N GLY A 171 -21.82 -0.14 -12.12
CA GLY A 171 -22.00 -1.54 -12.48
C GLY A 171 -22.43 -2.42 -11.30
N LYS A 172 -21.96 -3.68 -11.30
CA LYS A 172 -22.26 -4.63 -10.22
C LYS A 172 -21.34 -4.39 -9.02
N THR A 173 -21.93 -4.27 -7.84
CA THR A 173 -21.24 -4.14 -6.55
C THR A 173 -21.26 -5.44 -5.76
N LEU A 174 -20.40 -5.59 -4.76
CA LEU A 174 -20.36 -6.75 -3.88
C LEU A 174 -21.56 -6.79 -2.92
N GLY A 175 -21.83 -5.65 -2.29
CA GLY A 175 -22.90 -5.45 -1.33
C GLY A 175 -22.76 -4.05 -0.76
N ASN A 176 -23.82 -3.51 -0.17
CA ASN A 176 -23.81 -2.17 0.38
C ASN A 176 -24.17 -2.15 1.86
N TYR A 177 -23.69 -1.13 2.56
CA TYR A 177 -24.17 -0.76 3.89
C TYR A 177 -24.93 0.55 3.80
N GLY A 178 -26.26 0.47 3.88
CA GLY A 178 -27.06 1.65 3.64
C GLY A 178 -26.72 2.32 2.30
N MET A 179 -26.29 3.58 2.34
CA MET A 179 -25.89 4.34 1.15
C MET A 179 -24.47 4.03 0.64
N ILE A 180 -23.65 3.26 1.35
CA ILE A 180 -22.26 2.99 1.03
C ILE A 180 -22.18 1.80 0.06
N PHE A 181 -21.70 2.03 -1.15
CA PHE A 181 -21.54 1.03 -2.21
C PHE A 181 -20.06 0.93 -2.60
N PRO A 182 -19.32 -0.06 -2.09
CA PRO A 182 -17.91 -0.26 -2.41
C PRO A 182 -17.69 -0.53 -3.90
N TYR A 183 -16.59 -0.04 -4.45
CA TYR A 183 -16.23 -0.28 -5.85
C TYR A 183 -14.70 -0.43 -6.02
N ALA A 184 -14.30 -0.96 -7.18
CA ALA A 184 -12.91 -1.17 -7.52
C ALA A 184 -12.20 0.15 -7.85
N VAL A 185 -10.99 0.32 -7.34
CA VAL A 185 -10.12 1.44 -7.70
C VAL A 185 -9.59 1.29 -9.13
N GLU A 186 -9.24 2.42 -9.76
CA GLU A 186 -8.63 2.45 -11.08
C GLU A 186 -7.14 2.75 -10.95
N ILE A 187 -6.30 1.79 -11.35
CA ILE A 187 -4.84 1.90 -11.32
C ILE A 187 -4.34 2.25 -12.72
N ALA A 188 -3.65 3.39 -12.83
CA ALA A 188 -3.03 3.81 -14.08
C ALA A 188 -1.64 3.15 -14.22
N HIS A 189 -1.42 2.49 -15.35
CA HIS A 189 -0.11 1.94 -15.69
C HIS A 189 0.49 2.68 -16.89
N PRO A 190 1.79 3.03 -16.86
CA PRO A 190 2.46 3.65 -18.00
C PRO A 190 2.32 2.80 -19.26
N GLY A 191 1.90 3.43 -20.37
CA GLY A 191 1.74 2.75 -21.67
C GLY A 191 0.44 1.99 -21.86
N GLN A 192 -0.43 1.90 -20.89
CA GLN A 192 -1.77 1.33 -21.05
C GLN A 192 -2.78 2.41 -21.45
N SER A 193 -3.66 2.09 -22.37
CA SER A 193 -4.70 3.01 -22.87
C SER A 193 -5.90 3.15 -21.93
N LYS A 194 -6.04 2.22 -20.98
CA LYS A 194 -7.11 2.21 -19.97
C LYS A 194 -6.53 1.82 -18.62
N PRO A 195 -6.99 2.44 -17.51
CA PRO A 195 -6.60 2.01 -16.18
C PRO A 195 -7.11 0.59 -15.89
N GLU A 196 -6.37 -0.14 -15.07
CA GLU A 196 -6.81 -1.41 -14.53
C GLU A 196 -7.81 -1.17 -13.39
N LYS A 197 -8.95 -1.89 -13.38
CA LYS A 197 -9.89 -1.88 -12.25
C LYS A 197 -9.58 -3.03 -11.32
N ARG A 198 -9.27 -2.70 -10.06
CA ARG A 198 -8.91 -3.68 -9.05
C ARG A 198 -9.63 -3.42 -7.73
N PHE A 199 -10.24 -4.45 -7.19
CA PHE A 199 -10.86 -4.40 -5.86
C PHE A 199 -9.99 -5.07 -4.81
N TRP A 200 -9.30 -6.16 -5.18
CA TRP A 200 -8.44 -6.93 -4.29
C TRP A 200 -6.97 -6.81 -4.72
N PHE A 201 -6.11 -6.60 -3.74
CA PHE A 201 -4.66 -6.69 -3.85
C PHE A 201 -4.24 -8.01 -3.20
N ASP A 202 -3.83 -8.96 -4.04
CA ASP A 202 -3.47 -10.30 -3.60
C ASP A 202 -2.08 -10.29 -2.93
N VAL A 203 -1.95 -11.08 -1.86
CA VAL A 203 -0.67 -11.37 -1.22
C VAL A 203 0.15 -12.26 -2.14
N ASP A 204 1.47 -12.08 -2.13
CA ASP A 204 2.38 -12.90 -2.94
C ASP A 204 2.22 -14.39 -2.58
N PRO A 205 2.03 -15.29 -3.57
CA PRO A 205 1.76 -16.70 -3.32
C PRO A 205 2.88 -17.42 -2.58
N ILE A 206 4.15 -17.06 -2.83
CA ILE A 206 5.31 -17.69 -2.15
C ILE A 206 5.33 -17.25 -0.69
N MET A 207 5.08 -15.96 -0.44
CA MET A 207 4.99 -15.44 0.93
C MET A 207 3.82 -16.07 1.68
N LEU A 208 2.67 -16.24 1.04
CA LEU A 208 1.50 -16.84 1.67
C LEU A 208 1.73 -18.31 2.02
N GLU A 209 2.37 -19.08 1.14
CA GLU A 209 2.72 -20.49 1.39
C GLU A 209 3.77 -20.61 2.49
N THR A 210 4.77 -19.73 2.52
CA THR A 210 5.74 -19.65 3.62
C THR A 210 5.01 -19.38 4.94
N ALA A 211 4.07 -18.46 4.98
CA ALA A 211 3.28 -18.18 6.17
C ALA A 211 2.47 -19.42 6.63
N ARG A 212 1.87 -20.18 5.71
CA ARG A 212 1.18 -21.44 6.03
C ARG A 212 2.09 -22.47 6.65
N SER A 213 3.28 -22.65 6.09
CA SER A 213 4.25 -23.67 6.55
C SER A 213 4.75 -23.45 7.97
N VAL A 214 4.70 -22.20 8.46
CA VAL A 214 5.16 -21.85 9.82
C VAL A 214 3.99 -21.64 10.81
N ALA A 215 2.78 -21.39 10.35
CA ALA A 215 1.63 -21.02 11.18
C ALA A 215 1.38 -21.99 12.35
N ASP A 216 1.36 -23.29 12.09
CA ASP A 216 1.10 -24.32 13.12
C ASP A 216 2.27 -24.50 14.11
N LYS A 217 3.45 -23.99 13.78
CA LYS A 217 4.66 -24.08 14.61
C LYS A 217 4.82 -22.90 15.55
N VAL A 218 4.12 -21.79 15.26
CA VAL A 218 4.19 -20.55 16.05
C VAL A 218 3.34 -20.68 17.30
N LYS A 219 3.94 -20.39 18.44
CA LYS A 219 3.24 -20.31 19.72
C LYS A 219 2.96 -18.86 20.05
N LEU A 220 1.68 -18.49 19.97
CA LEU A 220 1.21 -17.16 20.36
C LEU A 220 0.96 -17.11 21.87
N ALA A 221 1.16 -15.92 22.44
CA ALA A 221 0.83 -15.67 23.84
C ALA A 221 -0.68 -15.47 24.01
N ALA A 222 -1.28 -16.19 24.98
CA ALA A 222 -2.68 -15.95 25.34
C ALA A 222 -2.86 -14.73 26.22
N CYS A 223 -1.84 -14.38 27.01
CA CYS A 223 -1.86 -13.27 27.93
C CYS A 223 -0.53 -12.50 27.88
N LEU A 224 -0.59 -11.20 28.06
CA LEU A 224 0.58 -10.35 28.29
C LEU A 224 1.04 -10.45 29.75
N LYS A 225 0.07 -10.49 30.67
CA LYS A 225 0.21 -10.70 32.11
C LYS A 225 -0.96 -11.57 32.58
N GLN A 226 -0.98 -11.95 33.87
CA GLN A 226 -2.01 -12.85 34.41
C GLN A 226 -3.47 -12.34 34.22
N ASP A 227 -3.66 -11.04 34.09
CA ASP A 227 -4.94 -10.35 34.02
C ASP A 227 -5.22 -9.70 32.64
N ILE A 228 -4.25 -9.63 31.75
CA ILE A 228 -4.39 -9.06 30.38
C ILE A 228 -4.33 -10.20 29.37
N CYS A 229 -5.48 -10.80 29.09
CA CYS A 229 -5.60 -11.98 28.25
C CYS A 229 -6.60 -11.74 27.11
N GLY A 230 -6.22 -12.21 25.92
CA GLY A 230 -7.11 -12.37 24.79
C GLY A 230 -7.89 -13.68 24.85
N GLY A 231 -8.08 -14.35 23.72
CA GLY A 231 -8.68 -15.69 23.65
C GLY A 231 -7.83 -16.75 24.35
N ALA A 232 -8.49 -17.76 24.88
CA ALA A 232 -7.82 -18.81 25.69
C ALA A 232 -6.75 -19.62 24.92
N ARG A 233 -6.86 -19.66 23.59
CA ARG A 233 -5.91 -20.37 22.70
C ARG A 233 -5.74 -19.60 21.40
N PRO A 234 -4.92 -18.54 21.41
CA PRO A 234 -4.69 -17.77 20.20
C PRO A 234 -4.02 -18.63 19.12
N ARG A 235 -4.42 -18.40 17.88
CA ARG A 235 -3.94 -19.14 16.71
C ARG A 235 -3.62 -18.22 15.54
N VAL A 236 -2.80 -18.72 14.62
CA VAL A 236 -2.57 -18.06 13.34
C VAL A 236 -3.60 -18.56 12.33
N VAL A 237 -4.28 -17.64 11.65
CA VAL A 237 -5.24 -17.95 10.59
C VAL A 237 -4.69 -17.41 9.27
N VAL A 238 -4.31 -18.33 8.37
CA VAL A 238 -3.76 -17.98 7.05
C VAL A 238 -4.82 -18.20 5.97
N GLY A 239 -5.11 -17.15 5.22
CA GLY A 239 -6.13 -17.13 4.16
C GLY A 239 -7.33 -16.27 4.51
N GLY A 240 -8.28 -16.19 3.58
CA GLY A 240 -9.41 -15.27 3.64
C GLY A 240 -8.98 -13.83 3.36
N ALA A 241 -9.93 -12.90 3.42
CA ALA A 241 -9.66 -11.50 3.12
C ALA A 241 -9.35 -10.68 4.37
N GLY A 242 -8.66 -9.55 4.17
CA GLY A 242 -8.60 -8.42 5.07
C GLY A 242 -9.08 -7.17 4.35
N VAL A 243 -9.57 -6.18 5.10
CA VAL A 243 -10.00 -4.90 4.54
C VAL A 243 -9.44 -3.74 5.35
N SER A 244 -9.16 -2.64 4.66
CA SER A 244 -8.72 -1.39 5.29
C SER A 244 -9.62 -0.22 4.90
N GLY A 245 -9.75 0.75 5.80
CA GLY A 245 -10.51 1.96 5.54
C GLY A 245 -10.17 3.09 6.51
N PRO A 246 -10.53 4.35 6.19
CA PRO A 246 -10.21 5.52 7.00
C PRO A 246 -11.14 5.65 8.22
N ALA A 247 -11.55 4.54 8.82
CA ALA A 247 -12.45 4.52 9.95
C ALA A 247 -12.04 3.45 10.96
N PHE A 248 -11.97 3.83 12.23
CA PHE A 248 -11.92 2.87 13.33
C PHE A 248 -13.30 2.21 13.46
N VAL A 249 -13.36 0.88 13.39
CA VAL A 249 -14.62 0.13 13.42
C VAL A 249 -14.85 -0.39 14.82
N ASP A 250 -15.79 0.23 15.53
CA ASP A 250 -16.30 -0.18 16.83
C ASP A 250 -17.84 -0.28 16.78
N ASN A 251 -18.34 -1.15 15.86
CA ASN A 251 -19.77 -1.28 15.60
C ASN A 251 -20.12 -2.70 15.15
N ALA A 252 -20.86 -3.44 15.97
CA ALA A 252 -21.20 -4.84 15.73
C ALA A 252 -22.01 -5.10 14.45
N GLU A 253 -22.88 -4.17 14.05
CA GLU A 253 -23.66 -4.29 12.81
C GLU A 253 -22.77 -4.08 11.59
N PHE A 254 -21.91 -3.06 11.63
CA PHE A 254 -20.96 -2.75 10.56
C PHE A 254 -19.91 -3.85 10.41
N ARG A 255 -19.37 -4.38 11.52
CA ARG A 255 -18.52 -5.58 11.55
C ARG A 255 -19.16 -6.76 10.84
N ARG A 256 -20.45 -7.05 11.14
CA ARG A 256 -21.18 -8.14 10.49
C ARG A 256 -21.29 -7.92 8.98
N TRP A 257 -21.61 -6.70 8.56
CA TRP A 257 -21.65 -6.37 7.14
C TRP A 257 -20.29 -6.58 6.46
N ILE A 258 -19.19 -6.17 7.08
CA ILE A 258 -17.82 -6.40 6.57
C ILE A 258 -17.60 -7.89 6.36
N TYR A 259 -17.88 -8.72 7.38
CA TYR A 259 -17.67 -10.15 7.28
C TYR A 259 -18.60 -10.80 6.22
N ASP A 260 -19.87 -10.46 6.21
CA ASP A 260 -20.85 -11.05 5.30
C ASP A 260 -20.57 -10.68 3.84
N THR A 261 -20.15 -9.44 3.60
CA THR A 261 -19.91 -8.90 2.26
C THR A 261 -18.56 -9.31 1.69
N PHE A 262 -17.48 -9.19 2.45
CA PHE A 262 -16.12 -9.37 1.97
C PHE A 262 -15.49 -10.69 2.43
N LYS A 263 -16.12 -11.41 3.37
CA LYS A 263 -15.52 -12.54 4.08
C LYS A 263 -14.17 -12.19 4.69
N ALA A 264 -14.03 -10.93 5.12
CA ALA A 264 -12.84 -10.44 5.74
C ALA A 264 -12.69 -11.02 7.16
N ASN A 265 -11.50 -11.44 7.52
CA ASN A 265 -11.15 -11.90 8.86
C ASN A 265 -10.81 -10.75 9.80
N SER A 266 -10.31 -9.64 9.23
CA SER A 266 -9.87 -8.45 9.97
C SER A 266 -10.16 -7.17 9.22
N VAL A 267 -10.23 -6.07 9.96
CA VAL A 267 -10.33 -4.70 9.48
C VAL A 267 -9.26 -3.84 10.15
N ASP A 268 -8.58 -3.02 9.36
CA ASP A 268 -7.56 -2.08 9.82
C ASP A 268 -7.56 -0.77 8.99
N ASN A 269 -6.52 0.05 9.11
CA ASN A 269 -6.42 1.32 8.39
C ASN A 269 -5.26 1.34 7.37
N GLU A 270 -4.36 0.35 7.31
CA GLU A 270 -3.10 0.48 6.55
C GLU A 270 -2.81 -0.67 5.59
N SER A 271 -3.25 -1.90 5.88
CA SER A 271 -2.81 -3.08 5.11
C SER A 271 -3.16 -3.00 3.63
N ALA A 272 -4.37 -2.56 3.29
CA ALA A 272 -4.80 -2.45 1.89
C ALA A 272 -4.03 -1.37 1.12
N PRO A 273 -3.87 -0.12 1.61
CA PRO A 273 -3.07 0.88 0.90
C PRO A 273 -1.59 0.48 0.78
N ILE A 274 -1.02 -0.23 1.75
CA ILE A 274 0.34 -0.78 1.60
C ILE A 274 0.38 -1.85 0.51
N ALA A 275 -0.60 -2.77 0.48
CA ALA A 275 -0.74 -3.78 -0.57
C ALA A 275 -0.91 -3.13 -1.96
N HIS A 276 -1.70 -2.05 -2.05
CA HIS A 276 -1.91 -1.27 -3.27
C HIS A 276 -0.59 -0.64 -3.77
N VAL A 277 0.16 0.02 -2.88
CA VAL A 277 1.47 0.59 -3.23
C VAL A 277 2.45 -0.50 -3.66
N ALA A 278 2.53 -1.61 -2.93
CA ALA A 278 3.40 -2.74 -3.27
C ALA A 278 3.04 -3.34 -4.65
N TYR A 279 1.74 -3.55 -4.91
CA TYR A 279 1.22 -3.99 -6.20
C TYR A 279 1.63 -3.05 -7.34
N SER A 280 1.43 -1.74 -7.17
CA SER A 280 1.76 -0.72 -8.18
C SER A 280 3.26 -0.65 -8.49
N ASN A 281 4.11 -1.03 -7.53
CA ASN A 281 5.56 -1.11 -7.66
C ASN A 281 6.08 -2.53 -8.00
N HIS A 282 5.20 -3.52 -8.22
CA HIS A 282 5.54 -4.93 -8.50
C HIS A 282 6.43 -5.56 -7.40
N ILE A 283 6.18 -5.20 -6.14
CA ILE A 283 6.90 -5.70 -4.98
C ILE A 283 6.01 -6.68 -4.21
N PRO A 284 6.50 -7.90 -3.88
CA PRO A 284 5.79 -8.85 -3.03
C PRO A 284 5.42 -8.25 -1.68
N PHE A 285 4.20 -8.53 -1.23
CA PHE A 285 3.62 -8.01 0.02
C PHE A 285 2.96 -9.11 0.83
N ILE A 286 3.04 -9.00 2.16
CA ILE A 286 2.26 -9.76 3.14
C ILE A 286 2.03 -8.92 4.41
N ALA A 287 0.90 -9.16 5.10
CA ALA A 287 0.60 -8.55 6.39
C ALA A 287 0.30 -9.59 7.46
N PHE A 288 0.77 -9.31 8.68
CA PHE A 288 0.52 -10.07 9.90
C PHE A 288 -0.23 -9.18 10.87
N ARG A 289 -1.51 -9.47 11.11
CA ARG A 289 -2.38 -8.62 11.93
C ARG A 289 -2.84 -9.36 13.17
N GLY A 290 -2.33 -8.96 14.33
CA GLY A 290 -2.82 -9.43 15.63
C GLY A 290 -4.15 -8.79 15.96
N LEU A 291 -5.12 -9.57 16.42
CA LEU A 291 -6.44 -9.04 16.78
C LEU A 291 -6.38 -8.44 18.18
N SER A 292 -6.53 -7.11 18.29
CA SER A 292 -6.59 -6.38 19.56
C SER A 292 -7.99 -6.33 20.14
N ASP A 293 -8.99 -6.42 19.26
CA ASP A 293 -10.41 -6.27 19.57
C ASP A 293 -11.26 -7.02 18.52
N LEU A 294 -12.58 -6.98 18.68
CA LEU A 294 -13.51 -7.62 17.78
C LEU A 294 -14.43 -6.62 17.03
N ALA A 295 -13.89 -5.45 16.72
CA ALA A 295 -14.55 -4.41 15.92
C ALA A 295 -15.97 -4.04 16.40
N GLY A 296 -16.12 -3.90 17.72
CA GLY A 296 -17.39 -3.54 18.37
C GLY A 296 -18.33 -4.71 18.66
N SER A 297 -17.84 -5.95 18.66
CA SER A 297 -18.61 -7.14 19.06
C SER A 297 -18.24 -7.63 20.47
N ASP A 298 -17.38 -6.90 21.16
CA ASP A 298 -16.98 -7.20 22.52
C ASP A 298 -18.14 -6.99 23.51
N ALA A 299 -18.14 -7.73 24.61
CA ALA A 299 -19.23 -7.69 25.59
C ALA A 299 -19.21 -6.49 26.53
N GLY A 300 -18.49 -5.43 26.18
CA GLY A 300 -18.29 -4.22 27.00
C GLY A 300 -17.64 -3.13 26.17
N GLU A 301 -16.69 -2.42 26.78
CA GLU A 301 -15.87 -1.45 26.08
C GLU A 301 -14.92 -2.15 25.11
N ASN A 302 -14.47 -1.43 24.07
CA ASN A 302 -13.52 -1.94 23.12
C ASN A 302 -12.18 -2.28 23.80
N THR A 303 -11.61 -3.45 23.49
CA THR A 303 -10.43 -4.00 24.16
C THR A 303 -9.11 -3.60 23.51
N GLU A 304 -9.11 -2.76 22.47
CA GLU A 304 -7.89 -2.40 21.72
C GLU A 304 -6.78 -1.88 22.64
N ASN A 305 -7.08 -0.87 23.44
CA ASN A 305 -6.08 -0.25 24.34
C ASN A 305 -5.48 -1.23 25.37
N GLU A 306 -6.24 -2.24 25.77
CA GLU A 306 -5.80 -3.24 26.74
C GLU A 306 -4.96 -4.34 26.11
N LEU A 307 -5.32 -4.74 24.89
CA LEU A 307 -4.74 -5.87 24.19
C LEU A 307 -3.81 -5.50 23.03
N GLU A 308 -3.64 -4.20 22.72
CA GLU A 308 -2.77 -3.74 21.62
C GLU A 308 -1.36 -4.35 21.71
N ARG A 309 -0.81 -4.39 22.91
CA ARG A 309 0.54 -4.93 23.11
C ARG A 309 0.59 -6.43 22.93
N LEU A 310 -0.39 -7.18 23.42
CA LEU A 310 -0.48 -8.62 23.22
C LEU A 310 -0.63 -8.96 21.74
N ALA A 311 -1.53 -8.26 21.05
CA ALA A 311 -1.78 -8.44 19.63
C ALA A 311 -0.55 -8.09 18.79
N SER A 312 0.14 -6.98 19.11
CA SER A 312 1.38 -6.55 18.45
C SER A 312 2.50 -7.58 18.64
N ASP A 313 2.71 -8.08 19.85
CA ASP A 313 3.75 -9.08 20.15
C ASP A 313 3.45 -10.41 19.45
N ASN A 314 2.18 -10.82 19.34
CA ASN A 314 1.76 -12.01 18.60
C ASN A 314 1.98 -11.84 17.08
N ALA A 315 1.62 -10.69 16.51
CA ALA A 315 1.89 -10.38 15.11
C ALA A 315 3.39 -10.39 14.80
N ALA A 316 4.20 -9.73 15.65
CA ALA A 316 5.66 -9.72 15.52
C ALA A 316 6.27 -11.11 15.66
N THR A 317 5.75 -11.96 16.55
CA THR A 317 6.18 -13.36 16.72
C THR A 317 5.96 -14.15 15.44
N MET A 318 4.80 -14.03 14.82
CA MET A 318 4.49 -14.67 13.54
C MET A 318 5.35 -14.09 12.39
N ALA A 319 5.50 -12.77 12.30
CA ALA A 319 6.32 -12.11 11.29
C ALA A 319 7.78 -12.54 11.35
N ARG A 320 8.35 -12.69 12.55
CA ARG A 320 9.72 -13.18 12.75
C ARG A 320 9.88 -14.65 12.36
N ALA A 321 8.92 -15.50 12.71
CA ALA A 321 8.94 -16.92 12.31
C ALA A 321 8.87 -17.04 10.78
N PHE A 322 7.99 -16.28 10.15
CA PHE A 322 7.89 -16.19 8.70
C PHE A 322 9.21 -15.71 8.06
N LEU A 323 9.81 -14.64 8.59
CA LEU A 323 11.02 -14.05 8.02
C LEU A 323 12.22 -15.03 8.02
N ARG A 324 12.34 -15.88 9.04
CA ARG A 324 13.36 -16.95 9.08
C ARG A 324 13.24 -17.90 7.90
N ASP A 325 12.03 -18.30 7.56
CA ASP A 325 11.74 -19.31 6.55
C ASP A 325 11.51 -18.71 5.15
N LEU A 326 11.44 -17.36 5.03
CA LEU A 326 11.26 -16.69 3.75
C LEU A 326 12.45 -17.00 2.82
N PRO A 327 12.21 -17.63 1.64
CA PRO A 327 13.29 -17.94 0.72
C PRO A 327 13.96 -16.65 0.19
N ALA A 328 15.24 -16.76 -0.15
CA ALA A 328 15.92 -15.68 -0.88
C ALA A 328 15.27 -15.51 -2.25
N ARG A 329 15.00 -14.27 -2.67
CA ARG A 329 14.49 -14.00 -4.02
C ARG A 329 15.60 -14.32 -5.02
N GLU A 330 15.36 -15.27 -5.93
CA GLU A 330 16.26 -15.51 -7.05
C GLU A 330 16.34 -14.22 -7.90
N SER A 331 17.56 -13.78 -8.20
CA SER A 331 17.77 -12.62 -9.06
C SER A 331 17.35 -13.00 -10.49
N SER A 332 16.33 -12.35 -11.03
CA SER A 332 15.80 -12.56 -12.38
C SER A 332 16.77 -12.09 -13.51
N GLU A 333 18.05 -11.88 -13.22
CA GLU A 333 19.04 -11.38 -14.20
C GLU A 333 19.63 -12.46 -15.13
N ASP A 334 19.32 -13.76 -14.92
CA ASP A 334 20.03 -14.83 -15.67
C ASP A 334 19.20 -15.52 -16.79
N SER A 335 17.99 -15.03 -17.12
CA SER A 335 17.17 -15.67 -18.16
C SER A 335 17.22 -15.06 -19.57
N SER A 336 18.01 -13.99 -19.79
CA SER A 336 18.13 -13.36 -21.13
C SER A 336 19.35 -13.80 -21.95
N GLY A 337 20.07 -14.83 -21.54
CA GLY A 337 21.37 -15.21 -22.10
C GLY A 337 21.48 -16.62 -22.73
N LYS A 338 20.39 -17.25 -23.20
CA LYS A 338 20.52 -18.47 -24.03
C LYS A 338 19.58 -18.48 -25.23
N THR A 339 19.88 -17.67 -26.22
CA THR A 339 19.50 -17.96 -27.59
C THR A 339 20.66 -18.73 -28.22
N THR A 340 20.54 -20.05 -28.26
CA THR A 340 21.43 -20.93 -28.96
C THR A 340 21.27 -20.73 -30.47
N ARG A 341 22.38 -20.64 -31.11
CA ARG A 341 22.57 -20.66 -32.60
C ARG A 341 21.93 -21.88 -33.25
#